data_a93de902918bbb1af5604f456a9da7c4
#
_entry.id   a93de902918bbb1af5604f456a9da7c4
#
_cell.length_a   1.000
_cell.length_b   1.000
_cell.length_c   1.000
_cell.angle_alpha   90.00
_cell.angle_beta   90.00
_cell.angle_gamma   90.00
#
_symmetry.space_group_name_H-M   'P 1'
#
loop_
_entity.id
_entity.type
_entity.pdbx_description
1 polymer ?
#
loop_
_entity_poly.entity_id
_entity_poly.type
_entity_poly.pdbx_seq_one_letter_code
_entity_poly.pdbx_strand_id
1 'polypeptide(L)'
;MAMTEGPARIRTVTAQQRALALLALAADLLLVVAVLVFLVNNGIELVIALVGLAIAVAGGWWMVTEEMPRRGFGIAGLVLGFVIIVLAILRAATTTDQGLLRIAIVAALLAVAGTSARAALVPDLHSLDGRLAGERWRPQHPVLICNPWSGGGKVEKFGLIERARELGVETVLLDHGLDLEQLARDALAAGADCLGMAGGDGSQALVASIAIEHDIPFVCVTAGTRNHFALDLGLDRDDPRASMDAFHDAVERRIDYATVGNRLFVNNVSLGVYATIVQQDSYRQAKRETSMALLPEMLGSTAEPFDLQFTTPDGTDVDGAFLIMVSNNPYVLGPSVDVSQRRSLQSGKLGVFAVNAASGVEAARLMARSAVGLRGRDPGWHEYTCESFEVRSRAGSAFAGVDGEALDMPTPLRFRIHPRGMRVLVPKSNLEVAARRRARNVSVGALLDVARGRTPSADGKVEV
;
A
#
# COMPACT_ATOMS: atom_id res chain seq x y z
N MET A 1 26.61 -6.14 33.86
CA MET A 1 26.20 -7.55 33.99
C MET A 1 25.45 -7.91 32.72
N ALA A 2 26.12 -8.56 31.77
CA ALA A 2 25.55 -8.83 30.44
C ALA A 2 24.50 -9.95 30.59
N MET A 3 23.26 -9.65 30.28
CA MET A 3 22.22 -10.66 30.16
C MET A 3 22.41 -11.38 28.80
N THR A 4 22.78 -12.64 28.89
CA THR A 4 22.85 -13.56 27.76
C THR A 4 21.46 -13.71 27.14
N GLU A 5 21.32 -13.27 25.88
CA GLU A 5 20.17 -13.62 25.04
C GLU A 5 20.05 -15.13 24.94
N GLY A 6 18.95 -15.66 25.44
CA GLY A 6 18.61 -17.07 25.27
C GLY A 6 18.34 -17.37 23.78
N PRO A 7 18.66 -18.61 23.32
CA PRO A 7 18.54 -18.96 21.90
C PRO A 7 17.10 -18.75 21.42
N ALA A 8 16.95 -18.02 20.31
CA ALA A 8 15.68 -17.84 19.61
C ALA A 8 15.05 -19.21 19.31
N ARG A 9 13.91 -19.53 19.93
CA ARG A 9 13.19 -20.80 19.68
C ARG A 9 12.86 -20.90 18.19
N ILE A 10 13.48 -21.86 17.54
CA ILE A 10 13.20 -22.20 16.13
C ILE A 10 11.72 -22.54 16.02
N ARG A 11 11.01 -21.80 15.21
CA ARG A 11 9.58 -21.94 14.98
C ARG A 11 9.31 -23.27 14.27
N THR A 12 8.65 -24.22 14.91
CA THR A 12 8.25 -25.49 14.29
C THR A 12 6.84 -25.35 13.73
N VAL A 13 6.67 -25.69 12.45
CA VAL A 13 5.36 -25.77 11.81
C VAL A 13 4.58 -26.92 12.42
N THR A 14 3.34 -26.69 12.88
CA THR A 14 2.51 -27.72 13.49
C THR A 14 2.03 -28.75 12.46
N ALA A 15 1.74 -30.00 12.90
CA ALA A 15 1.18 -31.03 12.03
C ALA A 15 -0.13 -30.58 11.37
N GLN A 16 -0.95 -29.82 12.09
CA GLN A 16 -2.21 -29.27 11.58
C GLN A 16 -1.97 -28.24 10.47
N GLN A 17 -1.02 -27.33 10.62
CA GLN A 17 -0.66 -26.37 9.60
C GLN A 17 -0.12 -27.05 8.33
N ARG A 18 0.69 -28.11 8.49
CA ARG A 18 1.17 -28.93 7.35
C ARG A 18 0.03 -29.62 6.62
N ALA A 19 -0.91 -30.23 7.35
CA ALA A 19 -2.07 -30.88 6.75
C ALA A 19 -2.95 -29.87 5.99
N LEU A 20 -3.20 -28.69 6.53
CA LEU A 20 -3.97 -27.62 5.88
C LEU A 20 -3.24 -27.07 4.65
N ALA A 21 -1.92 -26.92 4.68
CA ALA A 21 -1.13 -26.49 3.51
C ALA A 21 -1.18 -27.54 2.38
N LEU A 22 -1.06 -28.84 2.73
CA LEU A 22 -1.20 -29.92 1.75
C LEU A 22 -2.60 -29.98 1.16
N LEU A 23 -3.65 -29.77 1.98
CA LEU A 23 -5.03 -29.71 1.51
C LEU A 23 -5.25 -28.53 0.56
N ALA A 24 -4.70 -27.36 0.87
CA ALA A 24 -4.77 -26.19 0.00
C ALA A 24 -4.11 -26.46 -1.36
N LEU A 25 -2.87 -26.99 -1.36
CA LEU A 25 -2.13 -27.31 -2.58
C LEU A 25 -2.82 -28.39 -3.43
N ALA A 26 -3.42 -29.40 -2.78
CA ALA A 26 -4.20 -30.42 -3.48
C ALA A 26 -5.48 -29.83 -4.11
N ALA A 27 -6.18 -28.95 -3.39
CA ALA A 27 -7.35 -28.25 -3.91
C ALA A 27 -6.99 -27.32 -5.07
N ASP A 28 -5.86 -26.59 -5.00
CA ASP A 28 -5.35 -25.75 -6.08
C ASP A 28 -5.02 -26.59 -7.34
N LEU A 29 -4.36 -27.74 -7.16
CA LEU A 29 -4.07 -28.64 -8.28
C LEU A 29 -5.34 -29.17 -8.92
N LEU A 30 -6.32 -29.63 -8.13
CA LEU A 30 -7.61 -30.08 -8.63
C LEU A 30 -8.39 -28.95 -9.32
N LEU A 31 -8.28 -27.73 -8.82
CA LEU A 31 -8.87 -26.54 -9.44
C LEU A 31 -8.27 -26.29 -10.83
N VAL A 32 -6.93 -26.34 -10.96
CA VAL A 32 -6.29 -26.20 -12.27
C VAL A 32 -6.77 -27.27 -13.23
N VAL A 33 -6.84 -28.53 -12.82
CA VAL A 33 -7.34 -29.63 -13.64
C VAL A 33 -8.81 -29.40 -14.02
N ALA A 34 -9.66 -29.00 -13.07
CA ALA A 34 -11.09 -28.74 -13.32
C ALA A 34 -11.27 -27.58 -14.34
N VAL A 35 -10.47 -26.52 -14.22
CA VAL A 35 -10.49 -25.38 -15.15
C VAL A 35 -10.01 -25.82 -16.55
N LEU A 36 -8.93 -26.58 -16.64
CA LEU A 36 -8.44 -27.10 -17.92
C LEU A 36 -9.48 -28.00 -18.61
N VAL A 37 -10.10 -28.91 -17.88
CA VAL A 37 -11.18 -29.77 -18.39
C VAL A 37 -12.37 -28.93 -18.85
N PHE A 38 -12.73 -27.89 -18.10
CA PHE A 38 -13.80 -26.98 -18.51
C PHE A 38 -13.46 -26.23 -19.80
N LEU A 39 -12.23 -25.69 -19.93
CA LEU A 39 -11.79 -24.99 -21.13
C LEU A 39 -11.74 -25.88 -22.36
N VAL A 40 -11.25 -27.10 -22.21
CA VAL A 40 -11.21 -28.08 -23.33
C VAL A 40 -12.59 -28.46 -23.82
N ASN A 41 -13.55 -28.62 -22.89
CA ASN A 41 -14.91 -29.03 -23.23
C ASN A 41 -15.80 -27.87 -23.74
N ASN A 42 -15.38 -26.61 -23.56
CA ASN A 42 -16.15 -25.42 -23.96
C ASN A 42 -15.30 -24.51 -24.89
N GLY A 43 -14.68 -25.08 -25.89
CA GLY A 43 -13.76 -24.36 -26.76
C GLY A 43 -14.38 -23.18 -27.54
N ILE A 44 -15.65 -23.28 -27.94
CA ILE A 44 -16.35 -22.19 -28.65
C ILE A 44 -16.61 -21.03 -27.66
N GLU A 45 -17.08 -21.33 -26.48
CA GLU A 45 -17.32 -20.36 -25.41
C GLU A 45 -16.03 -19.68 -24.96
N LEU A 46 -14.91 -20.43 -24.95
CA LEU A 46 -13.58 -19.86 -24.67
C LEU A 46 -13.19 -18.85 -25.75
N VAL A 47 -13.38 -19.18 -27.03
CA VAL A 47 -13.09 -18.24 -28.13
C VAL A 47 -13.95 -16.99 -28.03
N ILE A 48 -15.25 -17.11 -27.72
CA ILE A 48 -16.15 -15.97 -27.49
C ILE A 48 -15.67 -15.12 -26.32
N ALA A 49 -15.27 -15.75 -25.21
CA ALA A 49 -14.76 -15.03 -24.05
C ALA A 49 -13.43 -14.30 -24.35
N LEU A 50 -12.53 -14.90 -25.13
CA LEU A 50 -11.28 -14.27 -25.57
C LEU A 50 -11.53 -13.08 -26.51
N VAL A 51 -12.49 -13.16 -27.41
CA VAL A 51 -12.93 -12.01 -28.22
C VAL A 51 -13.51 -10.90 -27.33
N GLY A 52 -14.36 -11.24 -26.37
CA GLY A 52 -14.87 -10.29 -25.39
C GLY A 52 -13.76 -9.62 -24.59
N LEU A 53 -12.75 -10.38 -24.17
CA LEU A 53 -11.58 -9.86 -23.45
C LEU A 53 -10.77 -8.89 -24.34
N ALA A 54 -10.54 -9.24 -25.61
CA ALA A 54 -9.83 -8.36 -26.55
C ALA A 54 -10.57 -7.03 -26.74
N ILE A 55 -11.91 -7.08 -26.88
CA ILE A 55 -12.75 -5.88 -27.00
C ILE A 55 -12.71 -5.05 -25.68
N ALA A 56 -12.79 -5.70 -24.53
CA ALA A 56 -12.71 -5.03 -23.24
C ALA A 56 -11.35 -4.34 -23.02
N VAL A 57 -10.26 -5.03 -23.38
CA VAL A 57 -8.90 -4.47 -23.27
C VAL A 57 -8.72 -3.28 -24.23
N ALA A 58 -9.14 -3.40 -25.49
CA ALA A 58 -9.09 -2.30 -26.45
C ALA A 58 -9.96 -1.12 -26.00
N GLY A 59 -11.17 -1.39 -25.49
CA GLY A 59 -12.06 -0.37 -24.94
C GLY A 59 -11.48 0.32 -23.71
N GLY A 60 -10.90 -0.43 -22.79
CA GLY A 60 -10.19 0.11 -21.63
C GLY A 60 -8.99 0.96 -22.02
N TRP A 61 -8.24 0.54 -23.03
CA TRP A 61 -7.14 1.32 -23.59
C TRP A 61 -7.61 2.68 -24.12
N TRP A 62 -8.65 2.70 -24.97
CA TRP A 62 -9.21 3.93 -25.49
C TRP A 62 -9.83 4.82 -24.41
N MET A 63 -10.40 4.25 -23.39
CA MET A 63 -10.92 4.99 -22.24
C MET A 63 -9.82 5.79 -21.53
N VAL A 64 -8.58 5.27 -21.49
CA VAL A 64 -7.45 5.90 -20.77
C VAL A 64 -6.65 6.85 -21.67
N THR A 65 -6.49 6.54 -22.97
CA THR A 65 -5.56 7.25 -23.87
C THR A 65 -6.24 8.24 -24.82
N GLU A 66 -7.58 8.20 -24.96
CA GLU A 66 -8.30 9.02 -25.93
C GLU A 66 -9.25 10.01 -25.25
N GLU A 67 -9.52 11.13 -25.95
CA GLU A 67 -10.51 12.13 -25.56
C GLU A 67 -11.90 11.83 -26.12
N MET A 68 -12.93 12.60 -25.69
CA MET A 68 -14.27 12.50 -26.27
C MET A 68 -14.25 12.94 -27.74
N PRO A 69 -15.01 12.27 -28.68
CA PRO A 69 -15.97 11.17 -28.42
C PRO A 69 -15.36 9.76 -28.34
N ARG A 70 -14.08 9.56 -28.72
CA ARG A 70 -13.43 8.23 -28.77
C ARG A 70 -13.38 7.53 -27.44
N ARG A 71 -13.22 8.29 -26.34
CA ARG A 71 -13.32 7.78 -24.97
C ARG A 71 -14.68 7.15 -24.67
N GLY A 72 -15.78 7.74 -25.20
CA GLY A 72 -17.12 7.15 -25.09
C GLY A 72 -17.22 5.78 -25.78
N PHE A 73 -16.61 5.62 -26.96
CA PHE A 73 -16.49 4.33 -27.62
C PHE A 73 -15.63 3.34 -26.84
N GLY A 74 -14.58 3.82 -26.15
CA GLY A 74 -13.75 3.04 -25.25
C GLY A 74 -14.55 2.45 -24.09
N ILE A 75 -15.36 3.28 -23.41
CA ILE A 75 -16.25 2.85 -22.32
C ILE A 75 -17.28 1.83 -22.83
N ALA A 76 -17.91 2.10 -23.98
CA ALA A 76 -18.87 1.19 -24.60
C ALA A 76 -18.22 -0.16 -24.98
N GLY A 77 -16.99 -0.14 -25.51
CA GLY A 77 -16.21 -1.34 -25.83
C GLY A 77 -15.87 -2.16 -24.58
N LEU A 78 -15.46 -1.50 -23.49
CA LEU A 78 -15.18 -2.15 -22.20
C LEU A 78 -16.43 -2.87 -21.65
N VAL A 79 -17.58 -2.19 -21.65
CA VAL A 79 -18.85 -2.75 -21.19
C VAL A 79 -19.29 -3.91 -22.09
N LEU A 80 -19.23 -3.72 -23.42
CA LEU A 80 -19.59 -4.76 -24.39
C LEU A 80 -18.72 -6.01 -24.23
N GLY A 81 -17.41 -5.83 -24.12
CA GLY A 81 -16.48 -6.94 -23.92
C GLY A 81 -16.78 -7.71 -22.63
N PHE A 82 -17.10 -7.01 -21.53
CA PHE A 82 -17.52 -7.64 -20.28
C PHE A 82 -18.83 -8.43 -20.43
N VAL A 83 -19.84 -7.86 -21.10
CA VAL A 83 -21.11 -8.54 -21.38
C VAL A 83 -20.88 -9.82 -22.20
N ILE A 84 -20.04 -9.78 -23.24
CA ILE A 84 -19.70 -10.96 -24.04
C ILE A 84 -19.07 -12.06 -23.17
N ILE A 85 -18.14 -11.72 -22.28
CA ILE A 85 -17.51 -12.68 -21.36
C ILE A 85 -18.57 -13.33 -20.46
N VAL A 86 -19.45 -12.51 -19.85
CA VAL A 86 -20.53 -13.03 -18.98
C VAL A 86 -21.46 -13.96 -19.73
N LEU A 87 -21.87 -13.57 -20.95
CA LEU A 87 -22.75 -14.42 -21.79
C LEU A 87 -22.04 -15.72 -22.20
N ALA A 88 -20.75 -15.70 -22.50
CA ALA A 88 -19.98 -16.91 -22.82
C ALA A 88 -19.93 -17.87 -21.62
N ILE A 89 -19.71 -17.34 -20.39
CA ILE A 89 -19.74 -18.14 -19.15
C ILE A 89 -21.13 -18.72 -18.90
N LEU A 90 -22.18 -17.91 -19.02
CA LEU A 90 -23.56 -18.38 -18.83
C LEU A 90 -23.94 -19.47 -19.84
N ARG A 91 -23.55 -19.28 -21.10
CA ARG A 91 -23.77 -20.30 -22.15
C ARG A 91 -23.03 -21.59 -21.83
N ALA A 92 -21.73 -21.52 -21.46
CA ALA A 92 -20.97 -22.69 -21.03
C ALA A 92 -21.61 -23.42 -19.83
N ALA A 93 -22.27 -22.68 -18.94
CA ALA A 93 -22.97 -23.24 -17.80
C ALA A 93 -24.28 -23.95 -18.16
N THR A 94 -24.97 -23.52 -19.24
CA THR A 94 -26.31 -23.99 -19.59
C THR A 94 -26.32 -25.01 -20.75
N THR A 95 -25.29 -25.01 -21.59
CA THR A 95 -25.22 -25.89 -22.80
C THR A 95 -24.69 -27.31 -22.53
N THR A 96 -24.05 -27.52 -21.38
CA THR A 96 -23.53 -28.84 -20.98
C THR A 96 -24.40 -29.44 -19.89
N ASP A 97 -24.76 -30.72 -20.00
CA ASP A 97 -25.61 -31.46 -19.01
C ASP A 97 -25.11 -31.43 -17.58
N GLN A 98 -23.87 -30.99 -17.37
CA GLN A 98 -23.23 -30.87 -16.04
C GLN A 98 -22.59 -29.49 -15.80
N GLY A 99 -22.92 -28.46 -16.57
CA GLY A 99 -22.27 -27.14 -16.49
C GLY A 99 -22.38 -26.51 -15.10
N LEU A 100 -23.57 -26.54 -14.50
CA LEU A 100 -23.81 -26.04 -13.16
C LEU A 100 -23.03 -26.83 -12.08
N LEU A 101 -22.97 -28.16 -12.23
CA LEU A 101 -22.19 -29.02 -11.31
C LEU A 101 -20.69 -28.68 -11.39
N ARG A 102 -20.15 -28.47 -12.58
CA ARG A 102 -18.74 -28.08 -12.76
C ARG A 102 -18.42 -26.72 -12.15
N ILE A 103 -19.32 -25.74 -12.32
CA ILE A 103 -19.17 -24.43 -11.66
C ILE A 103 -19.21 -24.59 -10.14
N ALA A 104 -20.14 -25.41 -9.61
CA ALA A 104 -20.21 -25.68 -8.18
C ALA A 104 -18.94 -26.37 -7.64
N ILE A 105 -18.35 -27.30 -8.39
CA ILE A 105 -17.08 -27.95 -8.05
C ILE A 105 -15.95 -26.93 -8.01
N VAL A 106 -15.82 -26.06 -9.02
CA VAL A 106 -14.80 -25.02 -9.08
C VAL A 106 -14.96 -24.05 -7.90
N ALA A 107 -16.19 -23.62 -7.61
CA ALA A 107 -16.46 -22.74 -6.46
C ALA A 107 -16.12 -23.41 -5.12
N ALA A 108 -16.44 -24.69 -4.96
CA ALA A 108 -16.11 -25.48 -3.77
C ALA A 108 -14.59 -25.63 -3.61
N LEU A 109 -13.86 -25.96 -4.68
CA LEU A 109 -12.41 -26.07 -4.67
C LEU A 109 -11.73 -24.73 -4.34
N LEU A 110 -12.21 -23.61 -4.89
CA LEU A 110 -11.75 -22.26 -4.54
C LEU A 110 -11.97 -21.95 -3.06
N ALA A 111 -13.15 -22.31 -2.52
CA ALA A 111 -13.46 -22.10 -1.11
C ALA A 111 -12.55 -22.95 -0.21
N VAL A 112 -12.35 -24.23 -0.53
CA VAL A 112 -11.47 -25.15 0.21
C VAL A 112 -10.02 -24.67 0.13
N ALA A 113 -9.50 -24.38 -1.07
CA ALA A 113 -8.15 -23.87 -1.25
C ALA A 113 -7.92 -22.58 -0.46
N GLY A 114 -8.81 -21.60 -0.61
CA GLY A 114 -8.68 -20.31 0.06
C GLY A 114 -8.80 -20.38 1.59
N THR A 115 -9.72 -21.18 2.13
CA THR A 115 -9.89 -21.33 3.59
C THR A 115 -8.74 -22.12 4.21
N SER A 116 -8.34 -23.25 3.59
CA SER A 116 -7.23 -24.08 4.06
C SER A 116 -5.89 -23.36 3.98
N ALA A 117 -5.64 -22.63 2.89
CA ALA A 117 -4.43 -21.81 2.74
C ALA A 117 -4.33 -20.73 3.80
N ARG A 118 -5.44 -20.02 4.06
CA ARG A 118 -5.49 -19.00 5.13
C ARG A 118 -5.24 -19.61 6.49
N ALA A 119 -5.86 -20.75 6.79
CA ALA A 119 -5.71 -21.43 8.07
C ALA A 119 -4.29 -21.99 8.26
N ALA A 120 -3.64 -22.49 7.19
CA ALA A 120 -2.26 -23.00 7.22
C ALA A 120 -1.22 -21.89 7.51
N LEU A 121 -1.49 -20.67 7.00
CA LEU A 121 -0.56 -19.54 7.09
C LEU A 121 -0.83 -18.61 8.28
N VAL A 122 -1.92 -18.83 9.05
CA VAL A 122 -2.19 -18.07 10.28
C VAL A 122 -1.07 -18.38 11.29
N PRO A 123 -0.28 -17.37 11.72
CA PRO A 123 0.72 -17.58 12.75
C PRO A 123 0.04 -18.00 14.05
N ASP A 124 0.67 -18.94 14.76
CA ASP A 124 0.26 -19.26 16.11
C ASP A 124 0.37 -18.02 17.00
N LEU A 125 -0.75 -17.51 17.52
CA LEU A 125 -0.80 -16.25 18.27
C LEU A 125 0.13 -16.26 19.50
N HIS A 126 0.32 -17.44 20.12
CA HIS A 126 1.26 -17.59 21.24
C HIS A 126 2.73 -17.40 20.84
N SER A 127 3.08 -17.56 19.55
CA SER A 127 4.43 -17.26 19.07
C SER A 127 4.68 -15.77 18.82
N LEU A 128 3.62 -14.96 18.79
CA LEU A 128 3.70 -13.50 18.68
C LEU A 128 3.97 -12.85 20.04
N ASP A 129 3.54 -13.46 21.15
CA ASP A 129 3.76 -12.92 22.49
C ASP A 129 5.24 -12.66 22.80
N GLY A 130 6.15 -13.50 22.32
CA GLY A 130 7.59 -13.28 22.44
C GLY A 130 8.16 -12.15 21.57
N ARG A 131 7.51 -11.83 20.45
CA ARG A 131 7.89 -10.70 19.57
C ARG A 131 7.19 -9.40 19.93
N LEU A 132 6.09 -9.50 20.68
CA LEU A 132 5.33 -8.39 21.25
C LEU A 132 5.87 -7.97 22.64
N ALA A 133 6.92 -8.65 23.12
CA ALA A 133 7.64 -8.31 24.36
C ALA A 133 8.55 -7.08 24.16
N GLY A 134 8.08 -6.05 23.47
CA GLY A 134 8.64 -4.72 23.56
C GLY A 134 8.40 -4.17 24.97
N GLU A 135 9.25 -3.26 25.44
CA GLU A 135 9.02 -2.57 26.70
C GLU A 135 7.62 -1.94 26.66
N ARG A 136 6.80 -2.29 27.66
CA ARG A 136 5.51 -1.63 27.88
C ARG A 136 5.81 -0.21 28.29
N TRP A 137 5.58 0.72 27.39
CA TRP A 137 5.79 2.11 27.65
C TRP A 137 4.42 2.80 27.78
N ARG A 138 4.25 3.58 28.85
CA ARG A 138 3.06 4.39 29.06
C ARG A 138 3.51 5.84 29.24
N PRO A 139 3.05 6.76 28.39
CA PRO A 139 3.36 8.17 28.55
C PRO A 139 2.77 8.72 29.85
N GLN A 140 3.46 9.68 30.46
CA GLN A 140 3.01 10.37 31.67
C GLN A 140 2.22 11.63 31.33
N HIS A 141 2.62 12.33 30.27
CA HIS A 141 2.01 13.56 29.78
C HIS A 141 1.76 13.49 28.27
N PRO A 142 0.88 12.56 27.81
CA PRO A 142 0.56 12.44 26.40
C PRO A 142 -0.32 13.59 25.93
N VAL A 143 -0.01 14.15 24.77
CA VAL A 143 -0.81 15.17 24.10
C VAL A 143 -1.28 14.67 22.73
N LEU A 144 -2.58 14.74 22.48
CA LEU A 144 -3.21 14.43 21.20
C LEU A 144 -3.65 15.70 20.50
N ILE A 145 -3.05 16.02 19.36
CA ILE A 145 -3.50 17.12 18.50
C ILE A 145 -4.57 16.58 17.57
N CYS A 146 -5.73 17.26 17.54
CA CYS A 146 -6.89 16.83 16.77
C CYS A 146 -7.20 17.82 15.67
N ASN A 147 -7.29 17.33 14.41
CA ASN A 147 -7.82 18.10 13.29
C ASN A 147 -9.31 17.76 13.10
N PRO A 148 -10.24 18.63 13.52
CA PRO A 148 -11.68 18.34 13.53
C PRO A 148 -12.26 18.16 12.13
N TRP A 149 -11.66 18.73 11.10
CA TRP A 149 -12.14 18.62 9.71
C TRP A 149 -11.61 17.41 8.97
N SER A 150 -10.63 16.73 9.53
CA SER A 150 -9.99 15.58 8.87
C SER A 150 -10.96 14.41 8.71
N GLY A 151 -10.87 13.72 7.56
CA GLY A 151 -11.68 12.53 7.29
C GLY A 151 -13.19 12.73 7.35
N GLY A 152 -13.67 13.97 7.12
CA GLY A 152 -15.11 14.30 7.19
C GLY A 152 -15.64 14.36 8.62
N GLY A 153 -14.85 14.90 9.56
CA GLY A 153 -15.26 15.12 10.94
C GLY A 153 -15.15 13.89 11.84
N LYS A 154 -14.20 12.99 11.57
CA LYS A 154 -14.03 11.77 12.37
C LYS A 154 -13.73 12.04 13.84
N VAL A 155 -13.07 13.15 14.18
CA VAL A 155 -12.77 13.52 15.58
C VAL A 155 -14.06 13.61 16.39
N GLU A 156 -15.06 14.33 15.90
CA GLU A 156 -16.36 14.48 16.54
C GLU A 156 -17.20 13.20 16.42
N LYS A 157 -17.31 12.66 15.20
CA LYS A 157 -18.13 11.48 14.90
C LYS A 157 -17.80 10.28 15.78
N PHE A 158 -16.54 10.09 16.14
CA PHE A 158 -16.09 8.96 16.97
C PHE A 158 -15.83 9.35 18.42
N GLY A 159 -16.12 10.60 18.84
CA GLY A 159 -15.93 11.06 20.21
C GLY A 159 -14.48 10.92 20.70
N LEU A 160 -13.50 11.36 19.85
CA LEU A 160 -12.10 11.15 20.16
C LEU A 160 -11.60 12.01 21.33
N ILE A 161 -12.21 13.18 21.56
CA ILE A 161 -11.87 14.07 22.67
C ILE A 161 -12.31 13.46 24.00
N GLU A 162 -13.52 12.91 24.06
CA GLU A 162 -14.04 12.20 25.23
C GLU A 162 -13.19 10.96 25.53
N ARG A 163 -12.83 10.23 24.48
CA ARG A 163 -11.95 9.06 24.60
C ARG A 163 -10.56 9.43 25.11
N ALA A 164 -9.97 10.53 24.64
CA ALA A 164 -8.70 11.04 25.14
C ALA A 164 -8.78 11.35 26.66
N ARG A 165 -9.85 12.01 27.08
CA ARG A 165 -10.08 12.32 28.50
C ARG A 165 -10.18 11.06 29.37
N GLU A 166 -10.89 10.01 28.88
CA GLU A 166 -10.98 8.71 29.56
C GLU A 166 -9.60 8.06 29.74
N LEU A 167 -8.69 8.27 28.78
CA LEU A 167 -7.34 7.71 28.79
C LEU A 167 -6.32 8.58 29.53
N GLY A 168 -6.72 9.77 30.01
CA GLY A 168 -5.82 10.74 30.63
C GLY A 168 -4.89 11.44 29.64
N VAL A 169 -5.33 11.61 28.39
CA VAL A 169 -4.60 12.27 27.32
C VAL A 169 -5.08 13.71 27.20
N GLU A 170 -4.17 14.66 27.23
CA GLU A 170 -4.48 16.06 26.94
C GLU A 170 -4.79 16.23 25.45
N THR A 171 -5.79 17.05 25.12
CA THR A 171 -6.20 17.30 23.73
C THR A 171 -6.02 18.75 23.34
N VAL A 172 -5.40 18.96 22.17
CA VAL A 172 -5.24 20.27 21.55
C VAL A 172 -6.00 20.25 20.21
N LEU A 173 -6.94 21.18 20.04
CA LEU A 173 -7.68 21.30 18.79
C LEU A 173 -6.94 22.21 17.83
N LEU A 174 -6.75 21.73 16.59
CA LEU A 174 -6.30 22.55 15.49
C LEU A 174 -7.50 23.42 15.05
N ASP A 175 -7.42 24.72 15.23
CA ASP A 175 -8.43 25.68 14.77
C ASP A 175 -7.96 26.37 13.47
N HIS A 176 -8.92 27.03 12.78
CA HIS A 176 -8.60 27.76 11.56
C HIS A 176 -7.57 28.87 11.82
N GLY A 177 -6.48 28.83 11.03
CA GLY A 177 -5.39 29.80 11.12
C GLY A 177 -4.33 29.48 12.18
N LEU A 178 -4.48 28.40 12.96
CA LEU A 178 -3.41 27.94 13.85
C LEU A 178 -2.38 27.12 13.07
N ASP A 179 -1.11 27.30 13.45
CA ASP A 179 0.00 26.55 12.92
C ASP A 179 0.15 25.22 13.68
N LEU A 180 -0.02 24.10 12.98
CA LEU A 180 0.09 22.75 13.53
C LEU A 180 1.50 22.48 14.11
N GLU A 181 2.54 23.01 13.46
CA GLU A 181 3.92 22.89 13.94
C GLU A 181 4.07 23.60 15.29
N GLN A 182 3.56 24.82 15.41
CA GLN A 182 3.64 25.59 16.64
C GLN A 182 2.87 24.91 17.78
N LEU A 183 1.66 24.38 17.50
CA LEU A 183 0.88 23.64 18.50
C LEU A 183 1.62 22.41 19.05
N ALA A 184 2.33 21.69 18.20
CA ALA A 184 3.11 20.53 18.62
C ALA A 184 4.34 20.94 19.46
N ARG A 185 5.02 22.03 19.08
CA ARG A 185 6.15 22.59 19.84
C ARG A 185 5.72 23.17 21.19
N ASP A 186 4.57 23.82 21.25
CA ASP A 186 3.99 24.33 22.50
C ASP A 186 3.63 23.20 23.46
N ALA A 187 3.07 22.09 22.95
CA ALA A 187 2.82 20.89 23.75
C ALA A 187 4.10 20.32 24.36
N LEU A 188 5.19 20.27 23.58
CA LEU A 188 6.50 19.85 24.11
C LEU A 188 7.05 20.82 25.16
N ALA A 189 6.93 22.12 24.93
CA ALA A 189 7.36 23.14 25.89
C ALA A 189 6.56 23.03 27.19
N ALA A 190 5.30 22.58 27.14
CA ALA A 190 4.46 22.29 28.29
C ALA A 190 4.80 20.96 28.99
N GLY A 191 5.75 20.17 28.45
CA GLY A 191 6.24 18.95 29.09
C GLY A 191 5.63 17.65 28.52
N ALA A 192 5.06 17.68 27.33
CA ALA A 192 4.57 16.47 26.68
C ALA A 192 5.73 15.47 26.45
N ASP A 193 5.54 14.23 26.88
CA ASP A 193 6.48 13.12 26.69
C ASP A 193 6.07 12.16 25.53
N CYS A 194 4.90 12.41 24.94
CA CYS A 194 4.36 11.69 23.80
C CYS A 194 3.44 12.61 23.00
N LEU A 195 3.61 12.66 21.70
CA LEU A 195 2.71 13.38 20.79
C LEU A 195 1.85 12.41 19.99
N GLY A 196 0.57 12.72 19.88
CA GLY A 196 -0.35 12.04 18.97
C GLY A 196 -0.97 13.00 17.98
N MET A 197 -1.35 12.47 16.82
CA MET A 197 -2.07 13.24 15.80
C MET A 197 -3.32 12.52 15.32
N ALA A 198 -4.49 13.12 15.52
CA ALA A 198 -5.75 12.70 14.93
C ALA A 198 -5.99 13.52 13.65
N GLY A 199 -5.47 13.01 12.50
CA GLY A 199 -5.50 13.73 11.24
C GLY A 199 -5.17 12.86 10.03
N GLY A 200 -4.91 13.49 8.88
CA GLY A 200 -4.45 12.85 7.66
C GLY A 200 -2.94 12.62 7.64
N ASP A 201 -2.45 11.88 6.62
CA ASP A 201 -1.04 11.48 6.51
C ASP A 201 -0.05 12.67 6.57
N GLY A 202 -0.36 13.80 5.91
CA GLY A 202 0.49 15.00 5.97
C GLY A 202 0.60 15.61 7.38
N SER A 203 -0.52 15.74 8.09
CA SER A 203 -0.52 16.21 9.50
C SER A 203 0.20 15.21 10.42
N GLN A 204 0.03 13.91 10.17
CA GLN A 204 0.76 12.84 10.87
C GLN A 204 2.27 13.01 10.69
N ALA A 205 2.72 13.21 9.44
CA ALA A 205 4.13 13.39 9.12
C ALA A 205 4.73 14.62 9.82
N LEU A 206 3.99 15.74 9.86
CA LEU A 206 4.45 16.97 10.50
C LEU A 206 4.61 16.80 12.02
N VAL A 207 3.61 16.28 12.72
CA VAL A 207 3.70 16.07 14.18
C VAL A 207 4.74 15.00 14.50
N ALA A 208 4.85 13.95 13.68
CA ALA A 208 5.87 12.93 13.82
C ALA A 208 7.29 13.49 13.66
N SER A 209 7.51 14.46 12.75
CA SER A 209 8.84 15.08 12.58
C SER A 209 9.29 15.80 13.86
N ILE A 210 8.36 16.46 14.54
CA ILE A 210 8.63 17.14 15.80
C ILE A 210 8.91 16.13 16.93
N ALA A 211 8.15 15.03 16.99
CA ALA A 211 8.41 13.95 17.94
C ALA A 211 9.80 13.32 17.71
N ILE A 212 10.24 13.16 16.46
CA ILE A 212 11.57 12.65 16.10
C ILE A 212 12.67 13.62 16.56
N GLU A 213 12.51 14.92 16.33
CA GLU A 213 13.48 15.95 16.76
C GLU A 213 13.80 15.87 18.27
N HIS A 214 12.82 15.46 19.07
CA HIS A 214 12.91 15.38 20.54
C HIS A 214 13.06 13.94 21.08
N ASP A 215 13.23 12.93 20.18
CA ASP A 215 13.30 11.49 20.51
C ASP A 215 12.17 11.01 21.43
N ILE A 216 10.96 11.57 21.28
CA ILE A 216 9.75 11.12 21.99
C ILE A 216 8.88 10.24 21.10
N PRO A 217 8.07 9.34 21.70
CA PRO A 217 7.16 8.50 20.92
C PRO A 217 6.03 9.29 20.26
N PHE A 218 5.57 8.76 19.12
CA PHE A 218 4.44 9.27 18.36
C PHE A 218 3.29 8.26 18.32
N VAL A 219 2.05 8.75 18.44
CA VAL A 219 0.82 7.97 18.30
C VAL A 219 0.05 8.42 17.05
N CYS A 220 -0.17 7.49 16.13
CA CYS A 220 -0.97 7.72 14.94
C CYS A 220 -2.44 7.40 15.21
N VAL A 221 -3.35 8.39 15.12
CA VAL A 221 -4.81 8.19 15.27
C VAL A 221 -5.48 8.35 13.90
N THR A 222 -6.27 7.34 13.48
CA THR A 222 -6.78 7.17 12.10
C THR A 222 -7.96 8.09 11.75
N ALA A 223 -7.81 9.39 11.99
CA ALA A 223 -8.86 10.38 11.71
C ALA A 223 -8.84 10.97 10.29
N GLY A 224 -7.88 10.63 9.46
CA GLY A 224 -7.81 11.09 8.05
C GLY A 224 -8.69 10.28 7.11
N THR A 225 -8.69 10.67 5.81
CA THR A 225 -9.47 9.99 4.76
C THR A 225 -8.78 8.71 4.27
N ARG A 226 -7.46 8.73 4.06
CA ARG A 226 -6.69 7.61 3.48
C ARG A 226 -5.95 6.81 4.53
N ASN A 227 -5.22 7.47 5.41
CA ASN A 227 -4.47 6.87 6.52
C ASN A 227 -3.57 5.69 6.09
N HIS A 228 -2.80 5.86 5.01
CA HIS A 228 -1.92 4.80 4.49
C HIS A 228 -0.86 4.41 5.52
N PHE A 229 -0.25 5.39 6.17
CA PHE A 229 0.71 5.17 7.24
C PHE A 229 0.14 4.34 8.39
N ALA A 230 -1.08 4.68 8.82
CA ALA A 230 -1.77 3.94 9.87
C ALA A 230 -2.06 2.48 9.48
N LEU A 231 -2.46 2.23 8.22
CA LEU A 231 -2.68 0.86 7.72
C LEU A 231 -1.41 0.01 7.78
N ASP A 232 -0.24 0.60 7.47
CA ASP A 232 1.04 -0.11 7.56
C ASP A 232 1.48 -0.38 9.00
N LEU A 233 1.05 0.46 9.95
CA LEU A 233 1.17 0.21 11.39
C LEU A 233 0.21 -0.88 11.88
N GLY A 234 -0.75 -1.32 11.05
CA GLY A 234 -1.77 -2.31 11.38
C GLY A 234 -3.00 -1.72 12.05
N LEU A 235 -3.15 -0.39 12.03
CA LEU A 235 -4.31 0.29 12.60
C LEU A 235 -5.53 0.19 11.67
N ASP A 236 -6.74 0.20 12.25
CA ASP A 236 -7.96 0.23 11.48
C ASP A 236 -8.36 1.69 11.17
N ARG A 237 -8.44 2.03 9.89
CA ARG A 237 -8.87 3.37 9.48
C ARG A 237 -10.35 3.66 9.71
N ASP A 238 -11.14 2.63 9.91
CA ASP A 238 -12.58 2.72 10.13
C ASP A 238 -12.93 2.73 11.63
N ASP A 239 -11.95 2.41 12.49
CA ASP A 239 -12.06 2.52 13.96
C ASP A 239 -10.91 3.36 14.55
N PRO A 240 -11.01 4.70 14.49
CA PRO A 240 -10.00 5.58 15.07
C PRO A 240 -9.93 5.49 16.62
N ARG A 241 -11.00 5.04 17.31
CA ARG A 241 -10.99 4.87 18.77
C ARG A 241 -10.01 3.78 19.20
N ALA A 242 -9.96 2.66 18.45
CA ALA A 242 -9.02 1.58 18.74
C ALA A 242 -7.54 2.00 18.61
N SER A 243 -7.23 2.96 17.73
CA SER A 243 -5.85 3.47 17.62
C SER A 243 -5.41 4.26 18.85
N MET A 244 -6.35 4.84 19.62
CA MET A 244 -6.06 5.60 20.84
C MET A 244 -5.64 4.72 22.02
N ASP A 245 -5.90 3.41 21.97
CA ASP A 245 -5.43 2.45 22.99
C ASP A 245 -3.89 2.44 23.08
N ALA A 246 -3.20 2.97 22.06
CA ALA A 246 -1.76 3.22 22.07
C ALA A 246 -1.29 4.15 23.19
N PHE A 247 -2.14 4.99 23.75
CA PHE A 247 -1.79 5.82 24.90
C PHE A 247 -1.83 5.08 26.25
N HIS A 248 -2.42 3.88 26.27
CA HIS A 248 -2.61 3.12 27.52
C HIS A 248 -1.94 1.74 27.51
N ASP A 249 -2.12 0.94 26.45
CA ASP A 249 -1.56 -0.41 26.31
C ASP A 249 -0.90 -0.55 24.93
N ALA A 250 0.32 -0.08 24.85
CA ALA A 250 1.08 -0.04 23.61
C ALA A 250 2.37 -0.86 23.66
N VAL A 251 2.84 -1.18 22.47
CA VAL A 251 4.19 -1.62 22.20
C VAL A 251 4.92 -0.52 21.47
N GLU A 252 6.05 -0.08 21.99
CA GLU A 252 6.93 0.83 21.26
C GLU A 252 7.62 0.10 20.11
N ARG A 253 7.60 0.72 18.94
CA ARG A 253 8.31 0.25 17.75
C ARG A 253 9.19 1.36 17.21
N ARG A 254 10.44 1.04 16.88
CA ARG A 254 11.30 1.92 16.11
C ARG A 254 11.18 1.58 14.64
N ILE A 255 10.68 2.51 13.84
CA ILE A 255 10.47 2.34 12.40
C ILE A 255 11.32 3.33 11.62
N ASP A 256 11.47 3.07 10.34
CA ASP A 256 12.16 3.97 9.43
C ASP A 256 11.26 5.15 9.08
N TYR A 257 11.86 6.31 8.83
CA TYR A 257 11.22 7.43 8.17
C TYR A 257 12.10 7.91 7.01
N ALA A 258 11.52 8.66 6.09
CA ALA A 258 12.27 9.20 4.97
C ALA A 258 12.10 10.72 4.87
N THR A 259 13.07 11.36 4.21
CA THR A 259 13.05 12.81 3.96
C THR A 259 13.27 13.09 2.47
N VAL A 260 12.67 14.18 1.99
CA VAL A 260 13.01 14.85 0.74
C VAL A 260 13.47 16.28 1.07
N GLY A 261 14.74 16.56 0.84
CA GLY A 261 15.37 17.74 1.46
C GLY A 261 15.24 17.68 2.99
N ASN A 262 14.63 18.71 3.56
CA ASN A 262 14.39 18.80 5.00
C ASN A 262 12.97 18.34 5.41
N ARG A 263 12.12 17.92 4.45
CA ARG A 263 10.73 17.53 4.72
C ARG A 263 10.62 16.04 4.93
N LEU A 264 10.05 15.65 6.06
CA LEU A 264 9.73 14.26 6.37
C LEU A 264 8.51 13.80 5.56
N PHE A 265 8.53 12.55 5.12
CA PHE A 265 7.36 11.85 4.60
C PHE A 265 7.29 10.42 5.17
N VAL A 266 6.09 9.98 5.42
CA VAL A 266 5.82 8.65 6.01
C VAL A 266 5.38 7.61 4.97
N ASN A 267 4.81 8.06 3.84
CA ASN A 267 4.34 7.17 2.77
C ASN A 267 5.24 7.26 1.55
N ASN A 268 5.05 8.26 0.72
CA ASN A 268 5.79 8.43 -0.52
C ASN A 268 5.80 9.87 -1.02
N VAL A 269 6.76 10.11 -1.91
CA VAL A 269 6.79 11.31 -2.76
C VAL A 269 6.63 10.86 -4.20
N SER A 270 5.70 11.49 -4.91
CA SER A 270 5.45 11.28 -6.33
C SER A 270 5.84 12.50 -7.15
N LEU A 271 6.41 12.28 -8.33
CA LEU A 271 6.80 13.32 -9.30
C LEU A 271 6.20 12.97 -10.67
N GLY A 272 6.06 13.96 -11.53
CA GLY A 272 5.50 13.79 -12.88
C GLY A 272 3.98 13.74 -12.87
N VAL A 273 3.37 12.87 -13.68
CA VAL A 273 1.92 12.77 -13.90
C VAL A 273 1.11 12.79 -12.60
N TYR A 274 1.52 12.01 -11.62
CA TYR A 274 0.75 11.91 -10.37
C TYR A 274 0.82 13.20 -9.53
N ALA A 275 1.97 13.87 -9.48
CA ALA A 275 2.11 15.15 -8.79
C ALA A 275 1.24 16.23 -9.43
N THR A 276 1.17 16.26 -10.75
CA THR A 276 0.31 17.20 -11.51
C THR A 276 -1.17 16.95 -11.24
N ILE A 277 -1.59 15.69 -11.14
CA ILE A 277 -2.98 15.35 -10.77
C ILE A 277 -3.31 15.84 -9.35
N VAL A 278 -2.41 15.68 -8.39
CA VAL A 278 -2.62 16.11 -7.00
C VAL A 278 -2.67 17.63 -6.86
N GLN A 279 -1.99 18.36 -7.74
CA GLN A 279 -1.93 19.83 -7.74
C GLN A 279 -3.27 20.49 -8.10
N GLN A 280 -4.15 19.84 -8.87
CA GLN A 280 -5.39 20.44 -9.29
C GLN A 280 -6.40 20.56 -8.13
N ASP A 281 -6.96 21.76 -7.91
CA ASP A 281 -7.93 22.02 -6.84
C ASP A 281 -9.18 21.12 -6.92
N SER A 282 -9.60 20.77 -8.14
CA SER A 282 -10.67 19.80 -8.41
C SER A 282 -10.39 18.40 -7.88
N TYR A 283 -9.12 18.00 -7.73
CA TYR A 283 -8.73 16.70 -7.16
C TYR A 283 -9.11 16.55 -5.68
N ARG A 284 -9.09 17.65 -4.92
CA ARG A 284 -9.48 17.62 -3.50
C ARG A 284 -10.98 17.38 -3.30
N GLN A 285 -11.81 17.80 -4.25
CA GLN A 285 -13.29 17.71 -4.17
C GLN A 285 -13.86 16.50 -4.92
N ALA A 286 -13.31 16.10 -6.07
CA ALA A 286 -13.83 15.04 -6.95
C ALA A 286 -12.71 14.10 -7.46
N LYS A 287 -12.03 13.44 -6.53
CA LYS A 287 -10.76 12.69 -6.76
C LYS A 287 -10.73 11.71 -7.93
N ARG A 288 -11.83 11.01 -8.22
CA ARG A 288 -11.86 9.98 -9.28
C ARG A 288 -12.15 10.56 -10.66
N GLU A 289 -13.11 11.47 -10.75
CA GLU A 289 -13.53 12.04 -12.03
C GLU A 289 -12.45 12.93 -12.62
N THR A 290 -11.79 13.74 -11.79
CA THR A 290 -10.70 14.63 -12.22
C THR A 290 -9.47 13.86 -12.67
N SER A 291 -9.06 12.81 -11.93
CA SER A 291 -7.93 11.98 -12.33
C SER A 291 -8.18 11.30 -13.67
N MET A 292 -9.38 10.75 -13.88
CA MET A 292 -9.76 10.14 -15.16
C MET A 292 -9.86 11.14 -16.31
N ALA A 293 -10.25 12.40 -16.02
CA ALA A 293 -10.37 13.43 -17.04
C ALA A 293 -9.00 13.89 -17.59
N LEU A 294 -7.97 13.88 -16.74
CA LEU A 294 -6.62 14.32 -17.10
C LEU A 294 -5.75 13.23 -17.74
N LEU A 295 -6.09 11.95 -17.54
CA LEU A 295 -5.30 10.84 -18.07
C LEU A 295 -5.06 10.90 -19.60
N PRO A 296 -6.03 11.26 -20.47
CA PRO A 296 -5.79 11.37 -21.90
C PRO A 296 -4.79 12.46 -22.27
N GLU A 297 -4.83 13.62 -21.57
CA GLU A 297 -3.88 14.70 -21.79
C GLU A 297 -2.46 14.30 -21.36
N MET A 298 -2.33 13.58 -20.24
CA MET A 298 -1.06 13.21 -19.64
C MET A 298 -0.45 11.92 -20.19
N LEU A 299 -1.26 11.03 -20.76
CA LEU A 299 -0.85 9.73 -21.32
C LEU A 299 -1.26 9.56 -22.80
N GLY A 300 -1.72 10.62 -23.44
CA GLY A 300 -2.06 10.63 -24.87
C GLY A 300 -0.82 10.60 -25.77
N SER A 301 -1.06 10.51 -27.08
CA SER A 301 0.01 10.41 -28.09
C SER A 301 0.91 11.65 -28.18
N THR A 302 0.42 12.80 -27.72
CA THR A 302 1.13 14.09 -27.73
C THR A 302 1.78 14.42 -26.38
N ALA A 303 1.58 13.60 -25.34
CA ALA A 303 2.17 13.84 -24.04
C ALA A 303 3.69 13.57 -24.06
N GLU A 304 4.44 14.54 -23.58
CA GLU A 304 5.90 14.47 -23.45
C GLU A 304 6.29 14.07 -22.02
N PRO A 305 7.47 13.43 -21.83
CA PRO A 305 8.00 13.17 -20.50
C PRO A 305 8.29 14.46 -19.75
N PHE A 306 8.16 14.43 -18.43
CA PHE A 306 8.52 15.55 -17.57
C PHE A 306 10.04 15.73 -17.53
N ASP A 307 10.51 16.95 -17.32
CA ASP A 307 11.94 17.26 -17.12
C ASP A 307 12.41 16.76 -15.73
N LEU A 308 12.49 15.44 -15.59
CA LEU A 308 12.93 14.75 -14.39
C LEU A 308 14.09 13.85 -14.74
N GLN A 309 15.24 14.09 -14.11
CA GLN A 309 16.50 13.41 -14.38
C GLN A 309 16.97 12.69 -13.12
N PHE A 310 17.43 11.46 -13.26
CA PHE A 310 18.00 10.68 -12.18
C PHE A 310 19.00 9.65 -12.69
N THR A 311 19.84 9.13 -11.79
CA THR A 311 20.79 8.05 -12.09
C THR A 311 20.34 6.79 -11.38
N THR A 312 20.27 5.66 -12.09
CA THR A 312 19.95 4.35 -11.53
C THR A 312 21.13 3.77 -10.73
N PRO A 313 20.94 2.76 -9.87
CA PRO A 313 22.04 2.18 -9.08
C PRO A 313 23.15 1.53 -9.89
N ASP A 314 22.89 1.14 -11.14
CA ASP A 314 23.89 0.61 -12.08
C ASP A 314 24.66 1.70 -12.84
N GLY A 315 24.37 2.99 -12.53
CA GLY A 315 25.04 4.14 -13.11
C GLY A 315 24.43 4.64 -14.43
N THR A 316 23.27 4.13 -14.84
CA THR A 316 22.57 4.59 -16.04
C THR A 316 21.86 5.92 -15.75
N ASP A 317 22.17 6.96 -16.55
CA ASP A 317 21.45 8.23 -16.47
C ASP A 317 20.12 8.14 -17.25
N VAL A 318 19.05 8.55 -16.58
CA VAL A 318 17.69 8.60 -17.14
C VAL A 318 17.28 10.06 -17.26
N ASP A 319 16.94 10.47 -18.48
CA ASP A 319 16.47 11.82 -18.80
C ASP A 319 15.02 11.74 -19.28
N GLY A 320 14.13 12.46 -18.61
CA GLY A 320 12.71 12.47 -18.88
C GLY A 320 11.97 11.27 -18.29
N ALA A 321 11.12 11.50 -17.30
CA ALA A 321 10.27 10.47 -16.73
C ALA A 321 8.82 10.93 -16.67
N PHE A 322 7.88 10.03 -16.98
CA PHE A 322 6.44 10.28 -16.81
C PHE A 322 6.01 10.20 -15.34
N LEU A 323 6.66 9.34 -14.59
CA LEU A 323 6.35 9.10 -13.19
C LEU A 323 7.62 8.69 -12.45
N ILE A 324 7.85 9.30 -11.31
CA ILE A 324 8.78 8.80 -10.29
C ILE A 324 8.02 8.72 -8.98
N MET A 325 8.13 7.61 -8.27
CA MET A 325 7.61 7.45 -6.92
C MET A 325 8.73 6.95 -6.02
N VAL A 326 8.97 7.69 -4.94
CA VAL A 326 9.95 7.34 -3.91
C VAL A 326 9.19 7.08 -2.61
N SER A 327 9.26 5.87 -2.09
CA SER A 327 8.54 5.47 -0.87
C SER A 327 9.48 5.27 0.32
N ASN A 328 8.97 5.62 1.48
CA ASN A 328 9.54 5.23 2.77
C ASN A 328 9.32 3.75 2.99
N ASN A 329 10.35 2.94 2.76
CA ASN A 329 10.31 1.50 2.59
C ASN A 329 9.58 1.03 1.29
N PRO A 330 10.05 -0.06 0.67
CA PRO A 330 9.52 -0.53 -0.61
C PRO A 330 8.07 -1.00 -0.51
N TYR A 331 7.22 -0.56 -1.43
CA TYR A 331 5.89 -1.12 -1.63
C TYR A 331 5.94 -2.49 -2.29
N VAL A 332 4.96 -3.33 -1.96
CA VAL A 332 4.68 -4.53 -2.76
C VAL A 332 3.77 -4.10 -3.91
N LEU A 333 4.36 -4.00 -5.10
CA LEU A 333 3.57 -3.73 -6.29
C LEU A 333 2.80 -5.00 -6.67
N GLY A 334 1.49 -5.03 -6.42
CA GLY A 334 0.56 -6.08 -6.88
C GLY A 334 0.25 -6.00 -8.39
N PRO A 335 -0.54 -6.93 -8.98
CA PRO A 335 -0.97 -6.87 -10.38
C PRO A 335 -1.77 -5.61 -10.71
N SER A 336 -2.56 -5.10 -9.80
CA SER A 336 -3.03 -3.71 -9.81
C SER A 336 -1.92 -2.89 -9.16
N VAL A 337 -1.52 -1.77 -9.76
CA VAL A 337 -0.54 -0.81 -9.18
C VAL A 337 -1.11 -0.20 -7.89
N ASP A 338 -1.64 -1.05 -7.01
CA ASP A 338 -2.10 -0.67 -5.68
C ASP A 338 -0.88 -0.60 -4.77
N VAL A 339 -0.33 0.60 -4.64
CA VAL A 339 0.78 0.97 -3.77
C VAL A 339 0.36 1.02 -2.30
N SER A 340 -0.55 0.17 -1.87
CA SER A 340 -1.21 0.32 -0.57
C SER A 340 -0.53 -0.43 0.57
N GLN A 341 0.42 -1.33 0.30
CA GLN A 341 1.02 -2.15 1.36
C GLN A 341 2.53 -2.23 1.27
N ARG A 342 3.20 -2.03 2.40
CA ARG A 342 4.63 -2.25 2.59
C ARG A 342 4.87 -3.54 3.37
N ARG A 343 5.88 -4.31 2.98
CA ARG A 343 6.24 -5.55 3.71
C ARG A 343 6.80 -5.26 5.09
N SER A 344 7.51 -4.15 5.22
CA SER A 344 8.18 -3.74 6.44
C SER A 344 8.27 -2.23 6.51
N LEU A 345 8.27 -1.68 7.71
CA LEU A 345 8.62 -0.29 8.01
C LEU A 345 10.04 -0.19 8.59
N GLN A 346 10.88 -1.23 8.42
CA GLN A 346 12.22 -1.36 9.01
C GLN A 346 13.21 -1.96 8.00
N SER A 347 13.02 -1.73 6.69
CA SER A 347 13.92 -2.28 5.67
C SER A 347 15.25 -1.51 5.56
N GLY A 348 15.31 -0.28 6.09
CA GLY A 348 16.45 0.63 5.93
C GLY A 348 16.65 1.10 4.48
N LYS A 349 15.65 0.96 3.62
CA LYS A 349 15.75 1.29 2.19
C LYS A 349 14.54 2.10 1.72
N LEU A 350 14.79 3.08 0.85
CA LEU A 350 13.76 3.67 0.00
C LEU A 350 13.33 2.66 -1.06
N GLY A 351 12.05 2.67 -1.43
CA GLY A 351 11.58 2.05 -2.65
C GLY A 351 11.50 3.09 -3.75
N VAL A 352 12.16 2.85 -4.89
CA VAL A 352 12.09 3.73 -6.06
C VAL A 352 11.38 2.99 -7.17
N PHE A 353 10.41 3.65 -7.77
CA PHE A 353 9.70 3.22 -8.94
C PHE A 353 9.64 4.38 -9.94
N ALA A 354 10.07 4.15 -11.18
CA ALA A 354 10.00 5.17 -12.23
C ALA A 354 9.60 4.58 -13.58
N VAL A 355 8.89 5.39 -14.37
CA VAL A 355 8.51 5.10 -15.75
C VAL A 355 9.14 6.15 -16.65
N ASN A 356 10.10 5.71 -17.47
CA ASN A 356 10.70 6.47 -18.55
C ASN A 356 10.16 5.95 -19.88
N ALA A 357 9.66 6.83 -20.73
CA ALA A 357 9.09 6.50 -22.02
C ALA A 357 9.21 7.69 -22.97
N ALA A 358 9.25 7.45 -24.28
CA ALA A 358 9.32 8.52 -25.25
C ALA A 358 7.98 9.24 -25.48
N SER A 359 6.87 8.66 -25.03
CA SER A 359 5.53 9.23 -25.15
C SER A 359 4.59 8.73 -24.06
N GLY A 360 3.48 9.45 -23.83
CA GLY A 360 2.44 9.04 -22.89
C GLY A 360 1.82 7.67 -23.23
N VAL A 361 1.66 7.35 -24.51
CA VAL A 361 1.14 6.04 -24.96
C VAL A 361 2.10 4.90 -24.57
N GLU A 362 3.39 5.11 -24.70
CA GLU A 362 4.40 4.13 -24.28
C GLU A 362 4.41 3.99 -22.76
N ALA A 363 4.34 5.09 -22.02
CA ALA A 363 4.19 5.07 -20.54
C ALA A 363 2.95 4.29 -20.10
N ALA A 364 1.79 4.52 -20.75
CA ALA A 364 0.56 3.79 -20.47
C ALA A 364 0.70 2.28 -20.80
N ARG A 365 1.42 1.92 -21.88
CA ARG A 365 1.73 0.54 -22.24
C ARG A 365 2.60 -0.13 -21.18
N LEU A 366 3.66 0.54 -20.69
CA LEU A 366 4.53 0.02 -19.64
C LEU A 366 3.76 -0.24 -18.36
N MET A 367 2.89 0.69 -17.95
CA MET A 367 2.02 0.54 -16.78
C MET A 367 1.02 -0.62 -16.96
N ALA A 368 0.39 -0.76 -18.12
CA ALA A 368 -0.54 -1.86 -18.42
C ALA A 368 0.17 -3.23 -18.39
N ARG A 369 1.38 -3.34 -18.94
CA ARG A 369 2.20 -4.58 -18.89
C ARG A 369 2.60 -4.93 -17.46
N SER A 370 2.90 -3.93 -16.67
CA SER A 370 3.17 -4.12 -15.25
C SER A 370 1.98 -4.71 -14.50
N ALA A 371 0.77 -4.26 -14.80
CA ALA A 371 -0.45 -4.75 -14.18
C ALA A 371 -0.71 -6.24 -14.40
N VAL A 372 -0.22 -6.81 -15.51
CA VAL A 372 -0.31 -8.26 -15.82
C VAL A 372 0.96 -9.04 -15.44
N GLY A 373 1.84 -8.45 -14.62
CA GLY A 373 3.02 -9.14 -14.09
C GLY A 373 4.23 -9.22 -15.03
N LEU A 374 4.19 -8.55 -16.19
CA LEU A 374 5.29 -8.50 -17.17
C LEU A 374 6.30 -7.38 -16.84
N ARG A 375 6.62 -7.20 -15.56
CA ARG A 375 7.56 -6.20 -15.05
C ARG A 375 9.01 -6.58 -15.29
N GLY A 376 9.90 -5.60 -15.26
CA GLY A 376 11.36 -5.81 -15.21
C GLY A 376 12.01 -6.30 -16.50
N ARG A 377 11.27 -6.37 -17.62
CA ARG A 377 11.81 -6.69 -18.95
C ARG A 377 11.87 -5.49 -19.90
N ASP A 378 11.30 -4.38 -19.50
CA ASP A 378 11.27 -3.14 -20.29
C ASP A 378 12.33 -2.16 -19.81
N PRO A 379 13.17 -1.60 -20.70
CA PRO A 379 14.20 -0.62 -20.33
C PRO A 379 13.63 0.68 -19.74
N GLY A 380 12.36 1.01 -20.02
CA GLY A 380 11.68 2.18 -19.45
C GLY A 380 11.03 1.95 -18.09
N TRP A 381 11.13 0.73 -17.53
CA TRP A 381 10.61 0.41 -16.19
C TRP A 381 11.75 0.28 -15.20
N HIS A 382 11.80 1.17 -14.21
CA HIS A 382 12.81 1.17 -13.16
C HIS A 382 12.17 0.88 -11.82
N GLU A 383 12.58 -0.21 -11.16
CA GLU A 383 12.12 -0.61 -9.84
C GLU A 383 13.31 -1.14 -9.03
N TYR A 384 13.69 -0.44 -7.96
CA TYR A 384 14.83 -0.81 -7.12
C TYR A 384 14.71 -0.22 -5.71
N THR A 385 15.66 -0.56 -4.87
CA THR A 385 15.78 -0.02 -3.51
C THR A 385 17.13 0.61 -3.30
N CYS A 386 17.18 1.71 -2.53
CA CYS A 386 18.41 2.44 -2.22
C CYS A 386 18.33 3.10 -0.83
N GLU A 387 19.45 3.62 -0.33
CA GLU A 387 19.47 4.38 0.93
C GLU A 387 19.28 5.89 0.69
N SER A 388 19.66 6.34 -0.51
CA SER A 388 19.49 7.70 -0.96
C SER A 388 19.18 7.72 -2.44
N PHE A 389 18.46 8.76 -2.88
CA PHE A 389 18.08 8.96 -4.26
C PHE A 389 18.03 10.46 -4.56
N GLU A 390 18.38 10.84 -5.77
CA GLU A 390 18.37 12.26 -6.18
C GLU A 390 17.65 12.41 -7.52
N VAL A 391 16.78 13.43 -7.60
CA VAL A 391 16.09 13.82 -8.82
C VAL A 391 16.42 15.27 -9.14
N ARG A 392 16.75 15.54 -10.39
CA ARG A 392 17.07 16.87 -10.93
C ARG A 392 16.04 17.31 -11.95
N SER A 393 15.93 18.62 -12.15
CA SER A 393 15.19 19.25 -13.25
C SER A 393 15.99 20.45 -13.74
N ARG A 394 16.02 20.65 -15.06
CA ARG A 394 16.67 21.84 -15.69
C ARG A 394 15.91 23.12 -15.34
N ALA A 395 14.62 23.01 -15.01
CA ALA A 395 13.80 24.13 -14.58
C ALA A 395 14.17 24.67 -13.18
N GLY A 396 15.03 23.96 -12.42
CA GLY A 396 15.44 24.36 -11.08
C GLY A 396 14.42 24.05 -9.99
N SER A 397 13.19 23.62 -10.33
CA SER A 397 12.17 23.13 -9.41
C SER A 397 11.39 21.99 -10.04
N ALA A 398 10.66 21.24 -9.21
CA ALA A 398 9.75 20.20 -9.66
C ALA A 398 8.54 20.11 -8.72
N PHE A 399 7.37 19.88 -9.31
CA PHE A 399 6.16 19.57 -8.53
C PHE A 399 6.25 18.18 -7.93
N ALA A 400 6.05 18.11 -6.62
CA ALA A 400 6.08 16.89 -5.83
C ALA A 400 4.78 16.70 -5.06
N GLY A 401 4.21 15.50 -5.11
CA GLY A 401 3.14 15.09 -4.23
C GLY A 401 3.72 14.39 -3.00
N VAL A 402 3.93 15.11 -1.89
CA VAL A 402 4.51 14.58 -0.64
C VAL A 402 3.37 14.13 0.27
N ASP A 403 3.26 12.83 0.53
CA ASP A 403 2.16 12.22 1.31
C ASP A 403 0.76 12.69 0.86
N GLY A 404 0.63 13.06 -0.43
CA GLY A 404 -0.60 13.55 -1.05
C GLY A 404 -0.80 15.07 -0.98
N GLU A 405 0.17 15.83 -0.52
CA GLU A 405 0.21 17.30 -0.60
C GLU A 405 1.06 17.74 -1.79
N ALA A 406 0.49 18.61 -2.65
CA ALA A 406 1.20 19.14 -3.80
C ALA A 406 2.10 20.32 -3.40
N LEU A 407 3.37 20.23 -3.72
CA LEU A 407 4.39 21.23 -3.40
C LEU A 407 5.27 21.50 -4.62
N ASP A 408 5.63 22.74 -4.85
CA ASP A 408 6.73 23.11 -5.76
C ASP A 408 8.03 23.13 -4.94
N MET A 409 8.97 22.28 -5.30
CA MET A 409 10.18 22.07 -4.52
C MET A 409 11.44 22.34 -5.38
N PRO A 410 12.44 23.06 -4.83
CA PRO A 410 13.69 23.30 -5.54
C PRO A 410 14.44 21.99 -5.77
N THR A 411 15.02 21.84 -6.98
CA THR A 411 15.90 20.71 -7.31
C THR A 411 17.36 21.07 -7.10
N PRO A 412 18.24 20.08 -6.77
CA PRO A 412 18.00 18.65 -6.73
C PRO A 412 17.15 18.20 -5.51
N LEU A 413 16.15 17.36 -5.78
CA LEU A 413 15.38 16.69 -4.72
C LEU A 413 16.21 15.54 -4.17
N ARG A 414 16.65 15.65 -2.93
CA ARG A 414 17.47 14.64 -2.26
C ARG A 414 16.62 13.84 -1.29
N PHE A 415 16.48 12.57 -1.59
CA PHE A 415 15.75 11.60 -0.75
C PHE A 415 16.74 10.82 0.10
N ARG A 416 16.37 10.59 1.36
CA ARG A 416 17.15 9.77 2.30
C ARG A 416 16.25 8.98 3.22
N ILE A 417 16.60 7.71 3.47
CA ILE A 417 15.99 6.90 4.53
C ILE A 417 16.77 7.09 5.83
N HIS A 418 16.03 7.09 6.94
CA HIS A 418 16.57 7.16 8.30
C HIS A 418 16.13 5.90 9.03
N PRO A 419 16.98 4.86 9.10
CA PRO A 419 16.62 3.58 9.69
C PRO A 419 16.30 3.70 11.17
N ARG A 420 15.16 3.13 11.60
CA ARG A 420 14.72 3.06 13.00
C ARG A 420 14.72 4.39 13.76
N GLY A 421 14.63 5.50 13.03
CA GLY A 421 14.73 6.83 13.60
C GLY A 421 13.43 7.36 14.22
N MET A 422 12.29 6.69 14.01
CA MET A 422 10.99 7.12 14.51
C MET A 422 10.47 6.14 15.56
N ARG A 423 10.14 6.65 16.75
CA ARG A 423 9.50 5.91 17.84
C ARG A 423 7.98 6.01 17.68
N VAL A 424 7.29 4.87 17.53
CA VAL A 424 5.84 4.83 17.38
C VAL A 424 5.23 3.89 18.42
N LEU A 425 4.18 4.36 19.09
CA LEU A 425 3.36 3.51 19.94
C LEU A 425 2.21 2.91 19.13
N VAL A 426 2.09 1.59 19.19
CA VAL A 426 1.03 0.86 18.48
C VAL A 426 0.27 0.01 19.49
N PRO A 427 -1.09 0.03 19.50
CA PRO A 427 -1.87 -0.81 20.40
C PRO A 427 -1.51 -2.29 20.24
N LYS A 428 -1.35 -3.01 21.32
CA LYS A 428 -1.02 -4.44 21.32
C LYS A 428 -2.02 -5.26 20.51
N SER A 429 -3.31 -4.97 20.65
CA SER A 429 -4.41 -5.61 19.90
C SER A 429 -4.25 -5.49 18.38
N ASN A 430 -3.75 -4.35 17.89
CA ASN A 430 -3.59 -4.10 16.45
C ASN A 430 -2.41 -4.84 15.85
N LEU A 431 -1.35 -5.10 16.62
CA LEU A 431 -0.24 -5.94 16.15
C LEU A 431 -0.69 -7.36 15.87
N GLU A 432 -1.61 -7.90 16.66
CA GLU A 432 -2.21 -9.21 16.41
C GLU A 432 -3.04 -9.22 15.12
N VAL A 433 -3.84 -8.17 14.89
CA VAL A 433 -4.66 -8.01 13.67
C VAL A 433 -3.75 -7.84 12.45
N ALA A 434 -2.69 -7.05 12.55
CA ALA A 434 -1.71 -6.87 11.45
C ALA A 434 -0.99 -8.18 11.10
N ALA A 435 -0.62 -8.97 12.10
CA ALA A 435 -0.03 -10.28 11.89
C ALA A 435 -1.00 -11.24 11.17
N ARG A 436 -2.29 -11.20 11.54
CA ARG A 436 -3.35 -11.97 10.86
C ARG A 436 -3.58 -11.50 9.42
N ARG A 437 -3.51 -10.17 9.15
CA ARG A 437 -3.65 -9.61 7.79
C ARG A 437 -2.47 -9.97 6.90
N ARG A 438 -1.22 -9.93 7.41
CA ARG A 438 -0.02 -10.34 6.67
C ARG A 438 -0.04 -11.83 6.30
N ALA A 439 -0.59 -12.67 7.16
CA ALA A 439 -0.81 -14.08 6.86
C ALA A 439 -1.87 -14.31 5.75
N ARG A 440 -2.64 -13.30 5.37
CA ARG A 440 -3.61 -13.37 4.25
C ARG A 440 -2.96 -13.31 2.87
N ASN A 441 -1.71 -12.89 2.73
CA ASN A 441 -0.98 -12.96 1.47
C ASN A 441 -0.57 -14.41 1.19
N VAL A 442 -1.56 -15.20 0.74
CA VAL A 442 -1.37 -16.60 0.36
C VAL A 442 -0.49 -16.65 -0.88
N SER A 443 0.74 -17.17 -0.77
CA SER A 443 1.57 -17.53 -1.92
C SER A 443 1.79 -19.03 -1.96
N VAL A 444 1.86 -19.59 -3.16
CA VAL A 444 2.14 -21.02 -3.36
C VAL A 444 3.50 -21.41 -2.73
N GLY A 445 4.49 -20.50 -2.79
CA GLY A 445 5.78 -20.70 -2.15
C GLY A 445 5.67 -20.85 -0.64
N ALA A 446 4.93 -19.97 0.03
CA ALA A 446 4.70 -20.06 1.47
C ALA A 446 3.94 -21.33 1.88
N LEU A 447 2.96 -21.78 1.08
CA LEU A 447 2.26 -23.05 1.32
C LEU A 447 3.19 -24.25 1.17
N LEU A 448 4.07 -24.24 0.16
CA LEU A 448 5.06 -25.31 -0.03
C LEU A 448 6.06 -25.37 1.13
N ASP A 449 6.49 -24.23 1.67
CA ASP A 449 7.37 -24.19 2.82
C ASP A 449 6.69 -24.77 4.07
N VAL A 450 5.44 -24.37 4.36
CA VAL A 450 4.66 -24.93 5.46
C VAL A 450 4.43 -26.44 5.28
N ALA A 451 4.09 -26.89 4.07
CA ALA A 451 3.90 -28.31 3.76
C ALA A 451 5.18 -29.13 4.01
N ARG A 452 6.36 -28.56 3.74
CA ARG A 452 7.68 -29.17 4.02
C ARG A 452 8.10 -29.06 5.49
N GLY A 453 7.30 -28.41 6.34
CA GLY A 453 7.59 -28.17 7.75
C GLY A 453 8.56 -27.00 8.00
N ARG A 454 8.74 -26.13 7.01
CA ARG A 454 9.58 -24.92 7.11
C ARG A 454 8.69 -23.72 7.41
N THR A 455 9.17 -22.80 8.25
CA THR A 455 8.49 -21.52 8.44
C THR A 455 8.69 -20.68 7.19
N PRO A 456 7.60 -20.14 6.56
CA PRO A 456 7.75 -19.29 5.40
C PRO A 456 8.56 -18.05 5.77
N SER A 457 9.61 -17.75 5.00
CA SER A 457 10.36 -16.50 5.15
C SER A 457 9.49 -15.31 4.73
N ALA A 458 9.68 -14.16 5.38
CA ALA A 458 8.98 -12.94 5.03
C ALA A 458 9.25 -12.49 3.56
N ASP A 459 10.36 -12.97 2.98
CA ASP A 459 10.86 -12.57 1.66
C ASP A 459 10.71 -13.65 0.56
N GLY A 460 10.10 -14.81 0.88
CA GLY A 460 10.04 -15.93 -0.07
C GLY A 460 11.42 -16.53 -0.41
N LYS A 461 12.48 -16.13 0.27
CA LYS A 461 13.81 -16.73 0.19
C LYS A 461 14.02 -17.59 1.42
N VAL A 462 14.43 -18.81 1.21
CA VAL A 462 14.85 -19.74 2.26
C VAL A 462 16.14 -19.16 2.85
N GLU A 463 16.12 -18.71 4.11
CA GLU A 463 17.35 -18.57 4.87
C GLU A 463 17.89 -20.00 5.13
N VAL A 464 19.03 -20.29 4.55
CA VAL A 464 19.80 -21.53 4.74
C VAL A 464 20.52 -21.45 6.08
#